data_acba2c5ded2f7c682867603d3ce4b804
#
_entry.id   acba2c5ded2f7c682867603d3ce4b804
#
_cell.length_a   1.000
_cell.length_b   1.000
_cell.length_c   1.000
_cell.angle_alpha   90.00
_cell.angle_beta   90.00
_cell.angle_gamma   90.00
#
_symmetry.space_group_name_H-M   'P 1'
#
loop_
_entity.id
_entity.type
_entity.pdbx_description
1 polymer ?
#
loop_
_entity_poly.entity_id
_entity_poly.type
_entity_poly.pdbx_seq_one_letter_code
_entity_poly.pdbx_strand_id
1 'polypeptide(L)'
;EEHLKELLECGIDVVTLGNHYAAKKEIFNFIDQYDCLLRPNNLHESIPGTGTNIFDCNGVKIRVTNLLGKAFMNGVIENPFDNIQDILNYEEKADIHIVDFHGEATGEKYALAYAFDGQISALLGTHTHVQTRDYRVLDKGTAYISDVGMCGSYNSILGTKKEEVITKSWTGLPVIFEQVEHGDCLFSAVVLEFDDSSFECLSIEPIYEVVGEEEL
;
A
#
# COMPACT_ATOMS: atom_id res chain seq x y z
N GLU A 1 -6.14 7.64 -15.72
CA GLU A 1 -6.85 6.41 -16.18
C GLU A 1 -5.93 5.52 -17.01
N GLU A 2 -5.15 6.09 -17.94
CA GLU A 2 -4.24 5.36 -18.82
C GLU A 2 -3.25 4.49 -18.03
N HIS A 3 -2.54 5.06 -17.07
CA HIS A 3 -1.60 4.30 -16.21
C HIS A 3 -2.26 3.15 -15.43
N LEU A 4 -3.53 3.30 -15.02
CA LEU A 4 -4.25 2.19 -14.39
C LEU A 4 -4.44 1.04 -15.36
N LYS A 5 -4.82 1.33 -16.61
CA LYS A 5 -4.99 0.31 -17.65
C LYS A 5 -3.67 -0.41 -17.95
N GLU A 6 -2.57 0.33 -18.04
CA GLU A 6 -1.23 -0.25 -18.22
C GLU A 6 -0.88 -1.21 -17.08
N LEU A 7 -1.13 -0.84 -15.81
CA LEU A 7 -0.90 -1.71 -14.66
C LEU A 7 -1.73 -3.00 -14.74
N LEU A 8 -3.01 -2.88 -15.09
CA LEU A 8 -3.90 -4.05 -15.24
C LEU A 8 -3.46 -4.95 -16.42
N GLU A 9 -3.01 -4.37 -17.52
CA GLU A 9 -2.45 -5.11 -18.66
C GLU A 9 -1.15 -5.85 -18.30
N CYS A 10 -0.37 -5.32 -17.35
CA CYS A 10 0.80 -6.01 -16.79
C CYS A 10 0.45 -7.15 -15.83
N GLY A 11 -0.84 -7.38 -15.54
CA GLY A 11 -1.30 -8.48 -14.67
C GLY A 11 -1.45 -8.10 -13.20
N ILE A 12 -1.54 -6.80 -12.87
CA ILE A 12 -1.89 -6.35 -11.52
C ILE A 12 -3.39 -6.48 -11.34
N ASP A 13 -3.83 -7.19 -10.30
CA ASP A 13 -5.24 -7.44 -10.02
C ASP A 13 -5.88 -6.31 -9.21
N VAL A 14 -5.16 -5.71 -8.26
CA VAL A 14 -5.69 -4.67 -7.35
C VAL A 14 -4.66 -3.56 -7.18
N VAL A 15 -5.12 -2.31 -7.23
CA VAL A 15 -4.30 -1.12 -7.00
C VAL A 15 -4.85 -0.36 -5.79
N THR A 16 -4.01 -0.18 -4.77
CA THR A 16 -4.30 0.66 -3.62
C THR A 16 -3.65 2.03 -3.79
N LEU A 17 -4.32 3.05 -3.28
CA LEU A 17 -3.85 4.42 -3.31
C LEU A 17 -3.26 4.81 -1.94
N GLY A 18 -2.67 6.00 -1.86
CA GLY A 18 -2.15 6.55 -0.62
C GLY A 18 -2.68 7.96 -0.38
N ASN A 19 -1.94 8.75 0.40
CA ASN A 19 -2.27 10.13 0.71
C ASN A 19 -2.33 11.06 -0.53
N HIS A 20 -1.75 10.63 -1.65
CA HIS A 20 -1.82 11.35 -2.92
C HIS A 20 -3.01 10.95 -3.81
N TYR A 21 -3.99 10.19 -3.30
CA TYR A 21 -5.16 9.69 -4.05
C TYR A 21 -5.87 10.78 -4.86
N ALA A 22 -5.90 12.02 -4.39
CA ALA A 22 -6.55 13.16 -5.02
C ALA A 22 -5.57 14.18 -5.65
N ALA A 23 -4.29 13.81 -5.83
CA ALA A 23 -3.29 14.72 -6.40
C ALA A 23 -3.68 15.20 -7.81
N LYS A 24 -4.32 14.33 -8.58
CA LYS A 24 -4.96 14.68 -9.86
C LYS A 24 -6.47 14.45 -9.75
N LYS A 25 -7.24 15.54 -9.78
CA LYS A 25 -8.70 15.48 -9.61
C LYS A 25 -9.43 14.64 -10.66
N GLU A 26 -8.80 14.38 -11.79
CA GLU A 26 -9.38 13.54 -12.85
C GLU A 26 -9.72 12.11 -12.38
N ILE A 27 -9.06 11.61 -11.30
CA ILE A 27 -9.36 10.30 -10.73
C ILE A 27 -10.84 10.15 -10.36
N PHE A 28 -11.47 11.22 -9.89
CA PHE A 28 -12.89 11.20 -9.50
C PHE A 28 -13.86 11.05 -10.66
N ASN A 29 -13.37 11.14 -11.92
CA ASN A 29 -14.19 10.92 -13.10
C ASN A 29 -14.32 9.43 -13.46
N PHE A 30 -13.43 8.58 -12.94
CA PHE A 30 -13.37 7.18 -13.33
C PHE A 30 -13.22 6.18 -12.16
N ILE A 31 -12.88 6.63 -10.96
CA ILE A 31 -12.59 5.71 -9.83
C ILE A 31 -13.74 4.74 -9.55
N ASP A 32 -15.00 5.20 -9.68
CA ASP A 32 -16.20 4.36 -9.47
C ASP A 32 -16.43 3.32 -10.58
N GLN A 33 -15.63 3.35 -11.65
CA GLN A 33 -15.72 2.39 -12.76
C GLN A 33 -14.78 1.20 -12.60
N TYR A 34 -13.89 1.24 -11.59
CA TYR A 34 -12.87 0.22 -11.36
C TYR A 34 -12.90 -0.29 -9.93
N ASP A 35 -13.55 -1.43 -9.73
CA ASP A 35 -13.66 -2.09 -8.43
C ASP A 35 -12.30 -2.51 -7.85
N CYS A 36 -11.27 -2.60 -8.70
CA CYS A 36 -9.91 -2.95 -8.34
C CYS A 36 -9.03 -1.73 -7.95
N LEU A 37 -9.55 -0.50 -8.05
CA LEU A 37 -8.84 0.72 -7.66
C LEU A 37 -9.35 1.20 -6.31
N LEU A 38 -8.59 0.95 -5.25
CA LEU A 38 -9.00 1.22 -3.88
C LEU A 38 -8.36 2.51 -3.34
N ARG A 39 -9.20 3.50 -2.99
CA ARG A 39 -8.76 4.65 -2.22
C ARG A 39 -8.66 4.33 -0.73
N PRO A 40 -8.05 5.19 0.11
CA PRO A 40 -8.12 4.98 1.54
C PRO A 40 -9.56 4.91 2.05
N ASN A 41 -9.89 3.84 2.79
CA ASN A 41 -11.27 3.57 3.25
C ASN A 41 -11.69 4.50 4.38
N ASN A 42 -10.73 4.93 5.20
CA ASN A 42 -10.94 5.84 6.32
C ASN A 42 -10.93 7.34 5.91
N LEU A 43 -11.41 7.64 4.71
CA LEU A 43 -11.77 8.97 4.26
C LEU A 43 -13.28 9.17 4.36
N HIS A 44 -13.72 10.42 4.32
CA HIS A 44 -15.14 10.76 4.38
C HIS A 44 -15.94 10.03 3.28
N GLU A 45 -17.11 9.51 3.62
CA GLU A 45 -17.99 8.71 2.74
C GLU A 45 -18.39 9.39 1.42
N SER A 46 -18.45 10.74 1.40
CA SER A 46 -18.78 11.49 0.19
C SER A 46 -17.69 11.49 -0.89
N ILE A 47 -16.50 10.95 -0.60
CA ILE A 47 -15.41 10.87 -1.59
C ILE A 47 -15.68 9.67 -2.50
N PRO A 48 -15.69 9.86 -3.85
CA PRO A 48 -15.90 8.76 -4.80
C PRO A 48 -14.90 7.61 -4.64
N GLY A 49 -15.28 6.42 -5.08
CA GLY A 49 -14.51 5.20 -5.00
C GLY A 49 -14.72 4.42 -3.70
N THR A 50 -14.26 3.19 -3.69
CA THR A 50 -14.27 2.29 -2.53
C THR A 50 -12.88 2.18 -1.92
N GLY A 51 -12.79 1.81 -0.64
CA GLY A 51 -11.50 1.60 0.03
C GLY A 51 -11.28 0.18 0.49
N THR A 52 -12.30 -0.67 0.35
CA THR A 52 -12.24 -2.11 0.64
C THR A 52 -13.10 -2.86 -0.37
N ASN A 53 -12.61 -4.00 -0.84
CA ASN A 53 -13.38 -4.87 -1.73
C ASN A 53 -12.92 -6.32 -1.60
N ILE A 54 -13.76 -7.27 -2.04
CA ILE A 54 -13.46 -8.70 -2.10
C ILE A 54 -13.26 -9.12 -3.56
N PHE A 55 -12.18 -9.86 -3.78
CA PHE A 55 -11.80 -10.42 -5.07
C PHE A 55 -11.81 -11.95 -4.97
N ASP A 56 -12.38 -12.62 -5.97
CA ASP A 56 -12.35 -14.07 -6.07
C ASP A 56 -11.08 -14.52 -6.81
N CYS A 57 -10.27 -15.31 -6.13
CA CYS A 57 -9.12 -15.96 -6.72
C CYS A 57 -9.32 -17.48 -6.70
N ASN A 58 -9.89 -18.03 -7.78
CA ASN A 58 -10.17 -19.46 -7.92
C ASN A 58 -11.02 -20.06 -6.78
N GLY A 59 -12.01 -19.30 -6.28
CA GLY A 59 -12.91 -19.69 -5.21
C GLY A 59 -12.45 -19.28 -3.81
N VAL A 60 -11.27 -18.66 -3.68
CA VAL A 60 -10.77 -18.05 -2.44
C VAL A 60 -11.14 -16.56 -2.43
N LYS A 61 -11.86 -16.12 -1.41
CA LYS A 61 -12.25 -14.72 -1.24
C LYS A 61 -11.12 -13.94 -0.58
N ILE A 62 -10.52 -13.01 -1.31
CA ILE A 62 -9.46 -12.14 -0.81
C ILE A 62 -10.01 -10.72 -0.65
N ARG A 63 -10.10 -10.24 0.58
CA ARG A 63 -10.39 -8.83 0.85
C ARG A 63 -9.10 -8.02 0.81
N VAL A 64 -9.12 -6.92 0.10
CA VAL A 64 -8.07 -5.90 0.15
C VAL A 64 -8.67 -4.61 0.70
N THR A 65 -8.03 -4.04 1.70
CA THR A 65 -8.43 -2.76 2.31
C THR A 65 -7.25 -1.81 2.29
N ASN A 66 -7.46 -0.59 1.81
CA ASN A 66 -6.48 0.49 1.89
C ASN A 66 -6.85 1.45 3.03
N LEU A 67 -5.91 1.83 3.87
CA LEU A 67 -6.08 2.77 4.98
C LEU A 67 -4.98 3.82 5.02
N LEU A 68 -5.29 5.00 5.51
CA LEU A 68 -4.31 6.03 5.89
C LEU A 68 -4.04 5.99 7.39
N GLY A 69 -2.76 6.14 7.75
CA GLY A 69 -2.36 6.52 9.09
C GLY A 69 -2.75 7.97 9.39
N LYS A 70 -2.78 8.33 10.67
CA LYS A 70 -3.10 9.70 11.13
C LYS A 70 -1.87 10.45 11.61
N ALA A 71 -0.91 9.74 12.21
CA ALA A 71 0.27 10.34 12.78
C ALA A 71 1.17 10.92 11.67
N PHE A 72 1.40 12.23 11.73
CA PHE A 72 2.17 13.02 10.75
C PHE A 72 1.57 13.06 9.33
N MET A 73 0.32 12.62 9.18
CA MET A 73 -0.42 12.68 7.92
C MET A 73 -1.35 13.88 7.90
N ASN A 74 -1.50 14.51 6.74
CA ASN A 74 -2.37 15.65 6.55
C ASN A 74 -3.75 15.20 6.03
N GLY A 75 -4.81 15.89 6.47
CA GLY A 75 -6.16 15.68 5.98
C GLY A 75 -7.18 15.35 7.06
N VAL A 76 -8.43 15.20 6.62
CA VAL A 76 -9.52 14.71 7.47
C VAL A 76 -9.57 13.20 7.33
N ILE A 77 -8.94 12.50 8.26
CA ILE A 77 -8.77 11.05 8.25
C ILE A 77 -9.51 10.49 9.46
N GLU A 78 -10.43 9.56 9.22
CA GLU A 78 -11.12 8.82 10.27
C GLU A 78 -10.15 7.85 10.95
N ASN A 79 -10.56 7.33 12.12
CA ASN A 79 -9.71 6.44 12.90
C ASN A 79 -9.55 5.09 12.16
N PRO A 80 -8.33 4.66 11.78
CA PRO A 80 -8.13 3.42 11.06
C PRO A 80 -8.50 2.17 11.89
N PHE A 81 -8.42 2.23 13.24
CA PHE A 81 -8.81 1.13 14.11
C PHE A 81 -10.33 0.91 14.07
N ASP A 82 -11.11 1.99 14.18
CA ASP A 82 -12.57 1.90 14.11
C ASP A 82 -12.99 1.38 12.73
N ASN A 83 -12.29 1.82 11.67
CA ASN A 83 -12.58 1.41 10.29
C ASN A 83 -12.38 -0.10 10.08
N ILE A 84 -11.25 -0.67 10.55
CA ILE A 84 -11.04 -2.14 10.49
C ILE A 84 -12.07 -2.86 11.34
N GLN A 85 -12.38 -2.36 12.54
CA GLN A 85 -13.37 -2.99 13.40
C GLN A 85 -14.77 -3.03 12.75
N ASP A 86 -15.14 -1.96 12.05
CA ASP A 86 -16.41 -1.89 11.32
C ASP A 86 -16.43 -2.87 10.13
N ILE A 87 -15.36 -2.97 9.36
CA ILE A 87 -15.23 -3.95 8.29
C ILE A 87 -15.40 -5.38 8.85
N LEU A 88 -14.70 -5.71 9.93
CA LEU A 88 -14.78 -7.04 10.54
C LEU A 88 -16.17 -7.38 11.12
N ASN A 89 -16.91 -6.36 11.58
CA ASN A 89 -18.22 -6.55 12.20
C ASN A 89 -19.36 -6.57 11.18
N TYR A 90 -19.29 -5.79 10.11
CA TYR A 90 -20.46 -5.46 9.28
C TYR A 90 -20.30 -5.85 7.82
N GLU A 91 -19.08 -6.06 7.34
CA GLU A 91 -18.84 -6.43 5.95
C GLU A 91 -18.87 -7.97 5.75
N GLU A 92 -19.02 -8.38 4.48
CA GLU A 92 -18.92 -9.79 4.11
C GLU A 92 -17.58 -10.38 4.56
N LYS A 93 -17.56 -11.59 5.08
CA LYS A 93 -16.31 -12.27 5.47
C LYS A 93 -15.55 -12.74 4.24
N ALA A 94 -14.24 -12.57 4.28
CA ALA A 94 -13.29 -13.10 3.31
C ALA A 94 -12.44 -14.21 3.96
N ASP A 95 -11.87 -15.07 3.14
CA ASP A 95 -10.95 -16.12 3.57
C ASP A 95 -9.59 -15.51 3.96
N ILE A 96 -9.14 -14.52 3.19
CA ILE A 96 -7.90 -13.76 3.40
C ILE A 96 -8.25 -12.27 3.42
N HIS A 97 -7.73 -11.53 4.42
CA HIS A 97 -7.89 -10.08 4.51
C HIS A 97 -6.52 -9.39 4.54
N ILE A 98 -6.18 -8.71 3.45
CA ILE A 98 -4.94 -7.94 3.31
C ILE A 98 -5.24 -6.46 3.52
N VAL A 99 -4.51 -5.82 4.42
CA VAL A 99 -4.60 -4.39 4.70
C VAL A 99 -3.34 -3.68 4.24
N ASP A 100 -3.45 -2.78 3.25
CA ASP A 100 -2.43 -1.80 2.94
C ASP A 100 -2.61 -0.59 3.86
N PHE A 101 -1.67 -0.41 4.79
CA PHE A 101 -1.69 0.69 5.73
C PHE A 101 -0.66 1.76 5.36
N HIS A 102 -1.13 2.78 4.65
CA HIS A 102 -0.32 3.88 4.14
C HIS A 102 -0.14 4.97 5.20
N GLY A 103 0.99 4.97 5.88
CA GLY A 103 1.25 5.87 6.99
C GLY A 103 2.73 6.15 7.23
N GLU A 104 3.03 7.30 7.84
CA GLU A 104 4.40 7.73 8.17
C GLU A 104 4.92 6.99 9.42
N ALA A 105 4.10 6.92 10.48
CA ALA A 105 4.57 6.49 11.78
C ALA A 105 4.63 4.96 11.93
N THR A 106 5.83 4.41 12.10
CA THR A 106 6.05 2.97 12.35
C THR A 106 5.27 2.49 13.58
N GLY A 107 5.22 3.29 14.67
CA GLY A 107 4.49 2.91 15.87
C GLY A 107 2.98 2.77 15.66
N GLU A 108 2.37 3.56 14.79
CA GLU A 108 0.95 3.45 14.42
C GLU A 108 0.70 2.17 13.61
N LYS A 109 1.58 1.82 12.68
CA LYS A 109 1.54 0.58 11.90
C LYS A 109 1.60 -0.66 12.82
N TYR A 110 2.55 -0.69 13.75
CA TYR A 110 2.64 -1.76 14.75
C TYR A 110 1.39 -1.84 15.63
N ALA A 111 0.90 -0.71 16.12
CA ALA A 111 -0.27 -0.68 16.99
C ALA A 111 -1.50 -1.28 16.30
N LEU A 112 -1.73 -0.94 15.02
CA LEU A 112 -2.84 -1.51 14.24
C LEU A 112 -2.65 -3.01 14.02
N ALA A 113 -1.45 -3.45 13.63
CA ALA A 113 -1.15 -4.85 13.40
C ALA A 113 -1.39 -5.71 14.64
N TYR A 114 -0.89 -5.28 15.80
CA TYR A 114 -1.11 -6.01 17.06
C TYR A 114 -2.55 -5.98 17.56
N ALA A 115 -3.29 -4.88 17.33
CA ALA A 115 -4.69 -4.79 17.72
C ALA A 115 -5.56 -5.82 16.98
N PHE A 116 -5.22 -6.09 15.71
CA PHE A 116 -5.98 -6.98 14.85
C PHE A 116 -5.25 -8.28 14.50
N ASP A 117 -4.21 -8.62 15.28
CA ASP A 117 -3.47 -9.87 15.11
C ASP A 117 -4.37 -11.10 15.22
N GLY A 118 -4.39 -11.92 14.16
CA GLY A 118 -5.26 -13.07 13.98
C GLY A 118 -6.69 -12.74 13.54
N GLN A 119 -7.02 -11.46 13.30
CA GLN A 119 -8.31 -11.02 12.76
C GLN A 119 -8.22 -10.55 11.30
N ILE A 120 -7.03 -10.11 10.89
CA ILE A 120 -6.66 -9.84 9.50
C ILE A 120 -5.50 -10.77 9.12
N SER A 121 -5.36 -11.11 7.86
CA SER A 121 -4.33 -12.04 7.39
C SER A 121 -2.97 -11.36 7.20
N ALA A 122 -2.96 -10.09 6.77
CA ALA A 122 -1.75 -9.32 6.60
C ALA A 122 -1.98 -7.82 6.80
N LEU A 123 -1.00 -7.13 7.41
CA LEU A 123 -0.87 -5.69 7.40
C LEU A 123 0.45 -5.33 6.72
N LEU A 124 0.34 -4.74 5.55
CA LEU A 124 1.46 -4.31 4.72
C LEU A 124 1.55 -2.78 4.79
N GLY A 125 2.61 -2.29 5.44
CA GLY A 125 2.85 -0.86 5.53
C GLY A 125 3.40 -0.31 4.21
N THR A 126 3.05 0.94 3.90
CA THR A 126 3.54 1.72 2.76
C THR A 126 3.78 3.17 3.17
N HIS A 127 4.27 4.02 2.30
CA HIS A 127 4.51 5.45 2.41
C HIS A 127 5.98 5.89 2.44
N THR A 128 6.86 5.21 3.19
CA THR A 128 8.22 5.71 3.42
C THR A 128 9.16 5.45 2.24
N HIS A 129 8.73 4.63 1.28
CA HIS A 129 9.48 4.24 0.08
C HIS A 129 10.73 3.38 0.33
N VAL A 130 10.97 2.96 1.57
CA VAL A 130 12.13 2.15 1.94
C VAL A 130 11.67 0.85 2.57
N GLN A 131 11.99 -0.30 1.95
CA GLN A 131 11.61 -1.59 2.49
C GLN A 131 12.27 -1.82 3.86
N THR A 132 11.43 -2.14 4.84
CA THR A 132 11.89 -2.40 6.21
C THR A 132 12.21 -3.88 6.43
N ARG A 133 13.02 -4.18 7.47
CA ARG A 133 13.46 -5.54 7.76
C ARG A 133 12.72 -6.19 8.93
N ASP A 134 11.59 -5.64 9.32
CA ASP A 134 10.77 -6.09 10.43
C ASP A 134 9.62 -7.03 10.01
N TYR A 135 9.69 -7.53 8.77
CA TYR A 135 8.72 -8.48 8.24
C TYR A 135 8.71 -9.78 9.05
N ARG A 136 7.52 -10.23 9.37
CA ARG A 136 7.26 -11.45 10.15
C ARG A 136 5.80 -11.83 10.16
N VAL A 137 5.50 -13.06 10.56
CA VAL A 137 4.17 -13.45 11.00
C VAL A 137 4.08 -13.21 12.51
N LEU A 138 3.03 -12.51 12.95
CA LEU A 138 2.77 -12.23 14.37
C LEU A 138 2.24 -13.47 15.10
N ASP A 139 2.16 -13.40 16.43
CA ASP A 139 1.86 -14.55 17.29
C ASP A 139 0.51 -15.24 17.00
N LYS A 140 -0.47 -14.50 16.44
CA LYS A 140 -1.79 -15.04 16.09
C LYS A 140 -2.00 -15.21 14.57
N GLY A 141 -0.94 -15.09 13.78
CA GLY A 141 -0.94 -15.43 12.36
C GLY A 141 -1.07 -14.26 11.39
N THR A 142 -1.08 -13.01 11.82
CA THR A 142 -1.07 -11.86 10.91
C THR A 142 0.33 -11.61 10.35
N ALA A 143 0.49 -11.63 9.03
CA ALA A 143 1.73 -11.18 8.39
C ALA A 143 1.90 -9.65 8.55
N TYR A 144 3.12 -9.20 8.79
CA TYR A 144 3.41 -7.79 9.02
C TYR A 144 4.73 -7.34 8.39
N ILE A 145 4.73 -6.13 7.85
CA ILE A 145 5.92 -5.35 7.49
C ILE A 145 5.60 -3.85 7.65
N SER A 146 6.52 -3.07 8.23
CA SER A 146 6.32 -1.62 8.39
C SER A 146 6.28 -0.86 7.07
N ASP A 147 7.08 -1.26 6.08
CA ASP A 147 7.00 -0.68 4.73
C ASP A 147 7.51 -1.68 3.70
N VAL A 148 6.73 -1.90 2.66
CA VAL A 148 7.07 -2.80 1.55
C VAL A 148 8.15 -2.19 0.66
N GLY A 149 8.34 -0.88 0.71
CA GLY A 149 9.25 -0.13 -0.15
C GLY A 149 8.61 0.36 -1.44
N MET A 150 9.43 0.88 -2.34
CA MET A 150 9.00 1.41 -3.63
C MET A 150 9.51 0.55 -4.79
N CYS A 151 8.83 0.63 -5.92
CA CYS A 151 9.36 0.28 -7.23
C CYS A 151 9.68 1.57 -7.99
N GLY A 152 10.88 1.67 -8.57
CA GLY A 152 11.29 2.87 -9.29
C GLY A 152 12.80 3.02 -9.40
N SER A 153 13.29 4.19 -9.82
CA SER A 153 14.73 4.40 -10.06
C SER A 153 15.55 4.13 -8.79
N TYR A 154 16.48 3.19 -8.90
CA TYR A 154 17.42 2.82 -7.81
C TYR A 154 18.37 3.97 -7.46
N ASN A 155 18.91 4.66 -8.47
CA ASN A 155 19.89 5.72 -8.28
C ASN A 155 19.24 7.11 -8.11
N SER A 156 18.28 7.20 -7.21
CA SER A 156 17.47 8.40 -6.92
C SER A 156 17.37 8.66 -5.42
N ILE A 157 16.75 9.75 -5.02
CA ILE A 157 16.28 9.94 -3.65
C ILE A 157 14.77 9.72 -3.66
N LEU A 158 14.35 8.51 -3.30
CA LEU A 158 12.95 8.08 -3.26
C LEU A 158 12.19 8.32 -4.59
N GLY A 159 12.86 8.03 -5.73
CA GLY A 159 12.34 8.24 -7.07
C GLY A 159 12.63 9.61 -7.68
N THR A 160 13.07 10.58 -6.88
CA THR A 160 13.33 11.97 -7.30
C THR A 160 14.81 12.21 -7.63
N LYS A 161 15.08 13.15 -8.55
CA LYS A 161 16.45 13.59 -8.86
C LYS A 161 17.16 14.10 -7.62
N LYS A 162 18.41 13.68 -7.42
CA LYS A 162 19.18 13.93 -6.19
C LYS A 162 19.44 15.40 -5.94
N GLU A 163 19.79 16.13 -6.98
CA GLU A 163 20.20 17.55 -6.92
C GLU A 163 19.09 18.43 -6.34
N GLU A 164 17.86 18.14 -6.70
CA GLU A 164 16.68 18.89 -6.24
C GLU A 164 16.41 18.65 -4.76
N VAL A 165 16.43 17.38 -4.34
CA VAL A 165 16.22 17.02 -2.93
C VAL A 165 17.35 17.56 -2.05
N ILE A 166 18.60 17.44 -2.49
CA ILE A 166 19.77 17.97 -1.79
C ILE A 166 19.66 19.49 -1.66
N THR A 167 19.35 20.19 -2.75
CA THR A 167 19.20 21.65 -2.76
C THR A 167 18.13 22.12 -1.77
N LYS A 168 16.96 21.49 -1.80
CA LYS A 168 15.87 21.81 -0.86
C LYS A 168 16.25 21.53 0.58
N SER A 169 16.87 20.38 0.84
CA SER A 169 17.24 19.96 2.20
C SER A 169 18.34 20.84 2.78
N TRP A 170 19.27 21.29 1.96
CA TRP A 170 20.39 22.13 2.39
C TRP A 170 20.02 23.59 2.57
N THR A 171 19.23 24.13 1.65
CA THR A 171 18.99 25.58 1.56
C THR A 171 17.60 26.00 2.05
N GLY A 172 16.64 25.08 2.10
CA GLY A 172 15.23 25.39 2.35
C GLY A 172 14.51 26.07 1.19
N LEU A 173 15.21 26.31 0.06
CA LEU A 173 14.61 26.96 -1.11
C LEU A 173 13.55 26.05 -1.77
N PRO A 174 12.47 26.63 -2.31
CA PRO A 174 11.51 25.87 -3.08
C PRO A 174 12.15 25.34 -4.37
N VAL A 175 11.97 24.04 -4.63
CA VAL A 175 12.39 23.38 -5.86
C VAL A 175 11.22 22.59 -6.46
N ILE A 176 11.25 22.39 -7.76
CA ILE A 176 10.34 21.47 -8.44
C ILE A 176 11.00 20.11 -8.42
N PHE A 177 10.31 19.10 -7.91
CA PHE A 177 10.79 17.73 -7.90
C PHE A 177 10.47 17.06 -9.24
N GLU A 178 11.50 16.52 -9.88
CA GLU A 178 11.38 15.72 -11.07
C GLU A 178 11.72 14.25 -10.76
N GLN A 179 10.98 13.33 -11.37
CA GLN A 179 11.29 11.92 -11.26
C GLN A 179 12.47 11.54 -12.14
N VAL A 180 13.19 10.49 -11.73
CA VAL A 180 14.24 9.88 -12.56
C VAL A 180 13.57 8.86 -13.48
N GLU A 181 13.69 9.06 -14.79
CA GLU A 181 12.98 8.27 -15.81
C GLU A 181 13.84 7.14 -16.40
N HIS A 182 15.16 7.14 -16.15
CA HIS A 182 16.11 6.21 -16.75
C HIS A 182 17.08 5.65 -15.73
N GLY A 183 17.69 4.51 -16.05
CA GLY A 183 18.68 3.82 -15.22
C GLY A 183 18.10 2.58 -14.53
N ASP A 184 18.92 1.98 -13.69
CA ASP A 184 18.54 0.78 -12.94
C ASP A 184 17.28 1.02 -12.09
N CYS A 185 16.41 0.04 -12.07
CA CYS A 185 15.16 0.07 -11.30
C CYS A 185 15.25 -0.83 -10.06
N LEU A 186 14.81 -0.30 -8.94
CA LEU A 186 14.52 -1.08 -7.74
C LEU A 186 13.12 -1.68 -7.86
N PHE A 187 13.02 -2.97 -7.59
CA PHE A 187 11.76 -3.69 -7.38
C PHE A 187 11.68 -4.15 -5.92
N SER A 188 10.73 -3.59 -5.17
CA SER A 188 10.46 -3.98 -3.79
C SER A 188 9.06 -4.57 -3.69
N ALA A 189 8.95 -5.76 -3.10
CA ALA A 189 7.69 -6.46 -2.92
C ALA A 189 7.75 -7.38 -1.69
N VAL A 190 6.63 -8.01 -1.37
CA VAL A 190 6.56 -9.15 -0.44
C VAL A 190 5.74 -10.27 -1.06
N VAL A 191 6.14 -11.50 -0.79
CA VAL A 191 5.36 -12.71 -1.09
C VAL A 191 4.75 -13.20 0.20
N LEU A 192 3.44 -13.41 0.20
CA LEU A 192 2.72 -14.03 1.31
C LEU A 192 2.33 -15.45 0.90
N GLU A 193 2.58 -16.41 1.77
CA GLU A 193 2.15 -17.79 1.61
C GLU A 193 1.06 -18.11 2.62
N PHE A 194 -0.02 -18.72 2.17
CA PHE A 194 -1.15 -19.12 2.99
C PHE A 194 -1.39 -20.63 2.88
N ASP A 195 -1.87 -21.23 3.96
CA ASP A 195 -2.32 -22.62 3.95
C ASP A 195 -3.60 -22.76 3.13
N ASP A 196 -3.65 -23.71 2.22
CA ASP A 196 -4.77 -23.90 1.28
C ASP A 196 -6.10 -24.30 1.97
N SER A 197 -6.07 -24.75 3.22
CA SER A 197 -7.24 -25.24 3.95
C SER A 197 -7.70 -24.33 5.07
N SER A 198 -6.78 -23.73 5.81
CA SER A 198 -7.07 -22.83 6.94
C SER A 198 -7.01 -21.35 6.57
N PHE A 199 -6.35 -21.01 5.46
CA PHE A 199 -6.03 -19.66 5.02
C PHE A 199 -5.18 -18.87 6.04
N GLU A 200 -4.51 -19.58 6.94
CA GLU A 200 -3.54 -18.98 7.86
C GLU A 200 -2.26 -18.59 7.11
N CYS A 201 -1.70 -17.44 7.43
CA CYS A 201 -0.44 -17.02 6.83
C CYS A 201 0.72 -17.86 7.38
N LEU A 202 1.43 -18.54 6.47
CA LEU A 202 2.57 -19.39 6.78
C LEU A 202 3.88 -18.59 6.78
N SER A 203 4.04 -17.70 5.81
CA SER A 203 5.25 -16.91 5.65
C SER A 203 5.01 -15.55 5.00
N ILE A 204 5.96 -14.64 5.23
CA ILE A 204 6.12 -13.39 4.50
C ILE A 204 7.59 -13.28 4.09
N GLU A 205 7.85 -13.16 2.79
CA GLU A 205 9.20 -13.08 2.25
C GLU A 205 9.36 -11.78 1.45
N PRO A 206 10.37 -10.94 1.76
CA PRO A 206 10.62 -9.72 1.02
C PRO A 206 11.36 -10.03 -0.29
N ILE A 207 10.98 -9.32 -1.33
CA ILE A 207 11.72 -9.21 -2.58
C ILE A 207 12.36 -7.82 -2.61
N TYR A 208 13.67 -7.77 -2.88
CA TYR A 208 14.42 -6.53 -3.08
C TYR A 208 15.43 -6.78 -4.18
N GLU A 209 15.09 -6.37 -5.39
CA GLU A 209 15.89 -6.62 -6.58
C GLU A 209 16.21 -5.32 -7.31
N VAL A 210 17.43 -5.21 -7.81
CA VAL A 210 17.84 -4.12 -8.70
C VAL A 210 17.97 -4.69 -10.09
N VAL A 211 17.11 -4.21 -10.98
CA VAL A 211 17.05 -4.64 -12.39
C VAL A 211 17.78 -3.59 -13.22
N GLY A 212 18.77 -4.01 -13.99
CA GLY A 212 19.52 -3.13 -14.87
C GLY A 212 18.67 -2.55 -16.00
N GLU A 213 18.96 -1.32 -16.43
CA GLU A 213 18.23 -0.65 -17.53
C GLU A 213 18.25 -1.48 -18.83
N GLU A 214 19.31 -2.28 -19.05
CA GLU A 214 19.42 -3.16 -20.23
C GLU A 214 18.54 -4.41 -20.16
N GLU A 215 17.95 -4.71 -18.99
CA GLU A 215 17.08 -5.87 -18.73
C GLU A 215 15.59 -5.51 -18.73
N LEU A 216 15.26 -4.21 -18.76
CA LEU A 216 13.92 -3.66 -18.82
C LEU A 216 13.46 -3.48 -20.28
#